data_fa7f505700fe4b45e1da3d144075c0b3
#
_entry.id   fa7f505700fe4b45e1da3d144075c0b3
#
_cell.length_a   1.000
_cell.length_b   1.000
_cell.length_c   1.000
_cell.angle_alpha   90.00
_cell.angle_beta   90.00
_cell.angle_gamma   90.00
#
_symmetry.space_group_name_H-M   'P 1'
#
loop_
_entity.id
_entity.type
_entity.pdbx_description
1 polymer ?
#
loop_
_entity_poly.entity_id
_entity_poly.type
_entity_poly.pdbx_seq_one_letter_code
_entity_poly.pdbx_strand_id
1 'polypeptide(L)'
;MMTERKRKWVMAVSAVILSAMLTACVWRTETVSAKMETAQKHMAEEVLRFHVLANSDSKEDQELKMTVKDEVVSWLEAKMDCDSLEETKNFIRSHLTGIEEVAEETVRREGYSYPVQAALEWTDFPEKSYGDVTFPAGSYEALRIQIGEAKGHNWWCVLYPNLCFIDSVQAVVPEKGKKQLKHVLTDDEYDMVTAT
;
A
#
# COMPACT_ATOMS: atom_id res chain seq x y z
N MET A 1 39.79 39.72 28.11
CA MET A 1 40.53 38.77 27.25
C MET A 1 40.50 37.39 27.91
N MET A 2 39.93 36.39 27.29
CA MET A 2 39.83 35.03 27.83
C MET A 2 41.22 34.35 27.71
N THR A 3 41.72 33.73 28.80
CA THR A 3 43.03 33.05 28.75
C THR A 3 42.98 31.88 27.78
N GLU A 4 44.09 31.53 27.10
CA GLU A 4 44.21 30.42 26.17
C GLU A 4 43.68 29.09 26.74
N ARG A 5 43.92 28.82 28.02
CA ARG A 5 43.48 27.65 28.75
C ARG A 5 41.95 27.59 28.87
N LYS A 6 41.29 28.71 29.14
CA LYS A 6 39.80 28.79 29.16
C LYS A 6 39.20 28.58 27.79
N ARG A 7 39.84 29.11 26.73
CA ARG A 7 39.38 28.91 25.34
C ARG A 7 39.47 27.45 24.91
N LYS A 8 40.57 26.76 25.21
CA LYS A 8 40.72 25.33 24.91
C LYS A 8 39.71 24.49 25.68
N TRP A 9 39.43 24.81 26.93
CA TRP A 9 38.46 24.11 27.76
C TRP A 9 37.03 24.30 27.23
N VAL A 10 36.64 25.52 26.85
CA VAL A 10 35.36 25.82 26.24
C VAL A 10 35.20 25.05 24.91
N MET A 11 36.22 25.02 24.05
CA MET A 11 36.19 24.25 22.80
C MET A 11 36.04 22.74 23.06
N ALA A 12 36.73 22.19 24.06
CA ALA A 12 36.60 20.77 24.39
C ALA A 12 35.20 20.44 24.91
N VAL A 13 34.63 21.26 25.79
CA VAL A 13 33.28 21.07 26.31
C VAL A 13 32.23 21.19 25.19
N SER A 14 32.37 22.21 24.31
CA SER A 14 31.43 22.36 23.17
C SER A 14 31.53 21.19 22.18
N ALA A 15 32.71 20.64 21.93
CA ALA A 15 32.89 19.46 21.10
C ALA A 15 32.22 18.22 21.71
N VAL A 16 32.35 18.02 23.04
CA VAL A 16 31.67 16.91 23.73
C VAL A 16 30.13 17.04 23.66
N ILE A 17 29.61 18.26 23.90
CA ILE A 17 28.17 18.51 23.81
C ILE A 17 27.67 18.27 22.39
N LEU A 18 28.38 18.76 21.39
CA LEU A 18 27.99 18.54 19.98
C LEU A 18 28.03 17.07 19.61
N SER A 19 29.05 16.33 20.03
CA SER A 19 29.14 14.88 19.83
C SER A 19 27.96 14.14 20.49
N ALA A 20 27.63 14.49 21.74
CA ALA A 20 26.52 13.90 22.47
C ALA A 20 25.17 14.20 21.78
N MET A 21 24.98 15.43 21.28
CA MET A 21 23.77 15.78 20.50
C MET A 21 23.67 15.00 19.19
N LEU A 22 24.76 14.86 18.44
CA LEU A 22 24.81 14.09 17.21
C LEU A 22 24.49 12.61 17.46
N THR A 23 25.11 12.03 18.51
CA THR A 23 24.84 10.65 18.89
C THR A 23 23.36 10.46 19.29
N ALA A 24 22.79 11.37 20.05
CA ALA A 24 21.39 11.32 20.44
C ALA A 24 20.45 11.46 19.23
N CYS A 25 20.77 12.32 18.26
CA CYS A 25 20.03 12.46 17.03
C CYS A 25 20.06 11.16 16.20
N VAL A 26 21.24 10.57 15.99
CA VAL A 26 21.39 9.30 15.25
C VAL A 26 20.60 8.19 15.95
N TRP A 27 20.71 8.06 17.25
CA TRP A 27 19.99 7.04 18.01
C TRP A 27 18.46 7.21 17.92
N ARG A 28 17.99 8.46 17.95
CA ARG A 28 16.57 8.77 17.78
C ARG A 28 16.06 8.42 16.37
N THR A 29 16.84 8.71 15.33
CA THR A 29 16.46 8.35 13.95
C THR A 29 16.41 6.84 13.75
N GLU A 30 17.38 6.09 14.27
CA GLU A 30 17.39 4.63 14.21
C GLU A 30 16.21 4.02 14.94
N THR A 31 15.85 4.51 16.14
CA THR A 31 14.70 3.99 16.89
C THR A 31 13.36 4.31 16.22
N VAL A 32 13.22 5.47 15.59
CA VAL A 32 12.02 5.83 14.82
C VAL A 32 11.91 4.97 13.56
N SER A 33 13.01 4.81 12.82
CA SER A 33 13.02 3.96 11.62
C SER A 33 12.66 2.51 11.93
N ALA A 34 13.21 1.93 13.00
CA ALA A 34 12.90 0.57 13.42
C ALA A 34 11.42 0.41 13.83
N LYS A 35 10.84 1.41 14.49
CA LYS A 35 9.40 1.40 14.80
C LYS A 35 8.53 1.46 13.55
N MET A 36 8.89 2.32 12.60
CA MET A 36 8.17 2.44 11.32
C MET A 36 8.24 1.14 10.51
N GLU A 37 9.41 0.51 10.45
CA GLU A 37 9.58 -0.78 9.77
C GLU A 37 8.75 -1.90 10.44
N THR A 38 8.73 -1.94 11.77
CA THR A 38 7.91 -2.92 12.51
C THR A 38 6.42 -2.69 12.27
N ALA A 39 5.95 -1.45 12.32
CA ALA A 39 4.57 -1.10 12.06
C ALA A 39 4.18 -1.40 10.59
N GLN A 40 5.04 -1.07 9.63
CA GLN A 40 4.81 -1.40 8.22
C GLN A 40 4.69 -2.91 8.00
N LYS A 41 5.57 -3.70 8.62
CA LYS A 41 5.53 -5.16 8.52
C LYS A 41 4.23 -5.73 9.12
N HIS A 42 3.82 -5.28 10.29
CA HIS A 42 2.56 -5.70 10.89
C HIS A 42 1.37 -5.29 10.02
N MET A 43 1.30 -4.03 9.55
CA MET A 43 0.27 -3.60 8.61
C MET A 43 0.23 -4.47 7.35
N ALA A 44 1.39 -4.90 6.84
CA ALA A 44 1.45 -5.77 5.66
C ALA A 44 0.91 -7.19 5.93
N GLU A 45 0.93 -7.65 7.18
CA GLU A 45 0.35 -8.92 7.60
C GLU A 45 -1.18 -8.82 7.80
N GLU A 46 -1.71 -7.62 8.09
CA GLU A 46 -3.11 -7.36 8.42
C GLU A 46 -3.96 -6.88 7.22
N VAL A 47 -3.32 -6.56 6.09
CA VAL A 47 -4.02 -6.07 4.90
C VAL A 47 -3.78 -6.95 3.69
N LEU A 48 -4.77 -6.99 2.79
CA LEU A 48 -4.60 -7.55 1.44
C LEU A 48 -4.70 -6.41 0.44
N ARG A 49 -3.65 -6.26 -0.38
CA ARG A 49 -3.63 -5.23 -1.41
C ARG A 49 -4.19 -5.77 -2.74
N PHE A 50 -4.43 -4.84 -3.66
CA PHE A 50 -4.84 -5.18 -5.02
C PHE A 50 -4.20 -4.20 -6.01
N HIS A 51 -3.68 -4.72 -7.12
CA HIS A 51 -3.21 -3.86 -8.19
C HIS A 51 -3.41 -4.48 -9.58
N VAL A 52 -3.58 -3.60 -10.56
CA VAL A 52 -3.71 -3.96 -11.96
C VAL A 52 -2.64 -3.23 -12.76
N LEU A 53 -1.88 -3.99 -13.55
CA LEU A 53 -0.81 -3.49 -14.40
C LEU A 53 -1.30 -3.42 -15.84
N ALA A 54 -1.17 -2.24 -16.46
CA ALA A 54 -1.46 -2.06 -17.88
C ALA A 54 -0.36 -2.67 -18.76
N ASN A 55 -0.71 -3.06 -19.97
CA ASN A 55 0.25 -3.51 -20.97
C ASN A 55 1.35 -2.46 -21.23
N SER A 56 0.95 -1.18 -21.43
CA SER A 56 1.86 -0.05 -21.60
C SER A 56 1.29 1.24 -21.02
N ASP A 57 2.00 2.35 -21.20
CA ASP A 57 1.56 3.70 -20.80
C ASP A 57 0.77 4.44 -21.89
N SER A 58 0.39 3.77 -22.99
CA SER A 58 -0.52 4.37 -23.95
C SER A 58 -1.87 4.68 -23.29
N LYS A 59 -2.55 5.68 -23.84
CA LYS A 59 -3.86 6.08 -23.30
C LYS A 59 -4.86 4.92 -23.36
N GLU A 60 -4.86 4.20 -24.46
CA GLU A 60 -5.72 3.07 -24.72
C GLU A 60 -5.49 1.92 -23.72
N ASP A 61 -4.22 1.58 -23.43
CA ASP A 61 -3.88 0.54 -22.45
C ASP A 61 -4.22 0.98 -21.01
N GLN A 62 -4.09 2.26 -20.71
CA GLN A 62 -4.48 2.79 -19.40
C GLN A 62 -6.00 2.81 -19.22
N GLU A 63 -6.78 3.12 -20.26
CA GLU A 63 -8.25 3.03 -20.28
C GLU A 63 -8.69 1.56 -20.16
N LEU A 64 -8.09 0.64 -20.92
CA LEU A 64 -8.35 -0.80 -20.81
C LEU A 64 -8.12 -1.31 -19.39
N LYS A 65 -6.99 -0.94 -18.78
CA LYS A 65 -6.70 -1.30 -17.38
C LYS A 65 -7.80 -0.87 -16.44
N MET A 66 -8.34 0.33 -16.61
CA MET A 66 -9.41 0.82 -15.74
C MET A 66 -10.71 0.03 -15.95
N THR A 67 -11.04 -0.31 -17.19
CA THR A 67 -12.21 -1.17 -17.50
C THR A 67 -12.07 -2.56 -16.88
N VAL A 68 -10.88 -3.19 -17.02
CA VAL A 68 -10.59 -4.50 -16.41
C VAL A 68 -10.69 -4.42 -14.88
N LYS A 69 -10.12 -3.38 -14.29
CA LYS A 69 -10.22 -3.14 -12.85
C LYS A 69 -11.65 -3.02 -12.38
N ASP A 70 -12.50 -2.25 -13.08
CA ASP A 70 -13.90 -2.04 -12.70
C ASP A 70 -14.71 -3.34 -12.76
N GLU A 71 -14.52 -4.14 -13.80
CA GLU A 71 -15.20 -5.43 -13.95
C GLU A 71 -14.77 -6.45 -12.88
N VAL A 72 -13.48 -6.54 -12.60
CA VAL A 72 -12.97 -7.45 -11.55
C VAL A 72 -13.46 -7.00 -10.18
N VAL A 73 -13.43 -5.70 -9.86
CA VAL A 73 -13.97 -5.17 -8.61
C VAL A 73 -15.45 -5.49 -8.47
N SER A 74 -16.25 -5.27 -9.51
CA SER A 74 -17.67 -5.58 -9.51
C SER A 74 -17.95 -7.07 -9.31
N TRP A 75 -17.15 -7.92 -9.95
CA TRP A 75 -17.26 -9.38 -9.79
C TRP A 75 -16.89 -9.83 -8.36
N LEU A 76 -15.83 -9.27 -7.78
CA LEU A 76 -15.44 -9.52 -6.40
C LEU A 76 -16.55 -9.07 -5.43
N GLU A 77 -17.06 -7.86 -5.61
CA GLU A 77 -18.13 -7.30 -4.77
C GLU A 77 -19.39 -8.17 -4.78
N ALA A 78 -19.74 -8.71 -5.93
CA ALA A 78 -20.93 -9.54 -6.07
C ALA A 78 -20.80 -10.95 -5.46
N LYS A 79 -19.56 -11.45 -5.25
CA LYS A 79 -19.31 -12.84 -4.83
C LYS A 79 -18.59 -12.98 -3.49
N MET A 80 -17.87 -11.96 -3.07
CA MET A 80 -17.06 -11.99 -1.87
C MET A 80 -17.88 -11.51 -0.67
N ASP A 81 -18.22 -12.46 0.20
CA ASP A 81 -18.85 -12.19 1.52
C ASP A 81 -17.86 -12.72 2.59
N CYS A 82 -16.84 -11.91 2.89
CA CYS A 82 -15.75 -12.29 3.78
C CYS A 82 -15.60 -11.25 4.90
N ASP A 83 -15.56 -11.73 6.13
CA ASP A 83 -15.44 -10.88 7.33
C ASP A 83 -14.01 -10.79 7.87
N SER A 84 -13.09 -11.63 7.37
CA SER A 84 -11.70 -11.68 7.81
C SER A 84 -10.70 -11.68 6.66
N LEU A 85 -9.46 -11.30 6.97
CA LEU A 85 -8.34 -11.35 6.03
C LEU A 85 -8.13 -12.75 5.47
N GLU A 86 -8.14 -13.78 6.33
CA GLU A 86 -7.90 -15.16 5.90
C GLU A 86 -9.04 -15.70 5.02
N GLU A 87 -10.28 -15.36 5.31
CA GLU A 87 -11.40 -15.69 4.42
C GLU A 87 -11.25 -15.01 3.08
N THR A 88 -10.86 -13.73 3.05
CA THR A 88 -10.61 -12.99 1.82
C THR A 88 -9.47 -13.63 1.01
N LYS A 89 -8.34 -13.96 1.64
CA LYS A 89 -7.22 -14.65 0.97
C LYS A 89 -7.63 -16.01 0.41
N ASN A 90 -8.38 -16.80 1.18
CA ASN A 90 -8.85 -18.11 0.75
C ASN A 90 -9.87 -18.02 -0.39
N PHE A 91 -10.76 -17.03 -0.34
CA PHE A 91 -11.67 -16.74 -1.44
C PHE A 91 -10.90 -16.42 -2.72
N ILE A 92 -9.94 -15.48 -2.65
CA ILE A 92 -9.13 -15.11 -3.82
C ILE A 92 -8.36 -16.32 -4.36
N ARG A 93 -7.67 -17.10 -3.50
CA ARG A 93 -6.92 -18.30 -3.93
C ARG A 93 -7.81 -19.31 -4.66
N SER A 94 -9.02 -19.54 -4.17
CA SER A 94 -9.96 -20.50 -4.77
C SER A 94 -10.62 -19.98 -6.05
N HIS A 95 -10.57 -18.68 -6.31
CA HIS A 95 -11.23 -18.04 -7.45
C HIS A 95 -10.27 -17.36 -8.43
N LEU A 96 -8.95 -17.58 -8.31
CA LEU A 96 -7.96 -16.96 -9.21
C LEU A 96 -8.29 -17.17 -10.69
N THR A 97 -8.63 -18.40 -11.07
CA THR A 97 -9.03 -18.70 -12.46
C THR A 97 -10.26 -17.92 -12.88
N GLY A 98 -11.29 -17.81 -12.03
CA GLY A 98 -12.48 -17.03 -12.35
C GLY A 98 -12.22 -15.53 -12.46
N ILE A 99 -11.30 -14.99 -11.64
CA ILE A 99 -10.86 -13.60 -11.71
C ILE A 99 -10.12 -13.36 -13.03
N GLU A 100 -9.22 -14.28 -13.41
CA GLU A 100 -8.47 -14.22 -14.65
C GLU A 100 -9.41 -14.28 -15.87
N GLU A 101 -10.38 -15.19 -15.87
CA GLU A 101 -11.41 -15.31 -16.92
C GLU A 101 -12.22 -14.02 -17.11
N VAL A 102 -12.65 -13.37 -16.02
CA VAL A 102 -13.36 -12.08 -16.08
C VAL A 102 -12.48 -10.99 -16.70
N ALA A 103 -11.22 -10.92 -16.29
CA ALA A 103 -10.29 -9.95 -16.83
C ALA A 103 -9.97 -10.20 -18.31
N GLU A 104 -9.74 -11.47 -18.72
CA GLU A 104 -9.54 -11.85 -20.13
C GLU A 104 -10.75 -11.58 -21.01
N GLU A 105 -11.96 -11.89 -20.52
CA GLU A 105 -13.19 -11.62 -21.26
C GLU A 105 -13.36 -10.11 -21.47
N THR A 106 -13.05 -9.32 -20.46
CA THR A 106 -13.07 -7.85 -20.56
C THR A 106 -12.09 -7.37 -21.62
N VAL A 107 -10.84 -7.84 -21.59
CA VAL A 107 -9.81 -7.50 -22.60
C VAL A 107 -10.30 -7.84 -24.02
N ARG A 108 -10.90 -9.02 -24.22
CA ARG A 108 -11.45 -9.43 -25.52
C ARG A 108 -12.66 -8.58 -25.96
N ARG A 109 -13.54 -8.25 -25.03
CA ARG A 109 -14.71 -7.41 -25.29
C ARG A 109 -14.33 -5.99 -25.73
N GLU A 110 -13.24 -5.47 -25.17
CA GLU A 110 -12.69 -4.17 -25.56
C GLU A 110 -11.85 -4.24 -26.88
N GLY A 111 -11.79 -5.41 -27.54
CA GLY A 111 -11.15 -5.56 -28.87
C GLY A 111 -9.66 -5.86 -28.82
N TYR A 112 -9.11 -6.23 -27.67
CA TYR A 112 -7.69 -6.57 -27.49
C TYR A 112 -7.49 -8.10 -27.41
N SER A 113 -6.24 -8.52 -27.63
CA SER A 113 -5.82 -9.92 -27.54
C SER A 113 -4.66 -10.12 -26.55
N TYR A 114 -4.54 -9.23 -25.57
CA TYR A 114 -3.50 -9.35 -24.56
C TYR A 114 -3.77 -10.55 -23.66
N PRO A 115 -2.73 -11.34 -23.31
CA PRO A 115 -2.85 -12.31 -22.24
C PRO A 115 -3.09 -11.61 -20.92
N VAL A 116 -3.86 -12.23 -20.05
CA VAL A 116 -4.04 -11.75 -18.66
C VAL A 116 -3.53 -12.81 -17.73
N GLN A 117 -2.99 -12.39 -16.59
CA GLN A 117 -2.56 -13.27 -15.53
C GLN A 117 -2.99 -12.71 -14.19
N ALA A 118 -3.64 -13.52 -13.36
CA ALA A 118 -4.01 -13.20 -11.99
C ALA A 118 -3.19 -14.04 -11.01
N ALA A 119 -2.63 -13.41 -9.99
CA ALA A 119 -1.87 -14.07 -8.94
C ALA A 119 -2.13 -13.46 -7.57
N LEU A 120 -2.03 -14.27 -6.52
CA LEU A 120 -1.94 -13.81 -5.14
C LEU A 120 -0.50 -13.99 -4.68
N GLU A 121 0.23 -12.89 -4.53
CA GLU A 121 1.66 -12.91 -4.26
C GLU A 121 2.12 -11.68 -3.46
N TRP A 122 3.31 -11.79 -2.84
CA TRP A 122 3.97 -10.65 -2.23
C TRP A 122 4.61 -9.76 -3.30
N THR A 123 4.34 -8.46 -3.22
CA THR A 123 4.87 -7.48 -4.17
C THR A 123 5.03 -6.11 -3.52
N ASP A 124 5.94 -5.31 -4.07
CA ASP A 124 6.25 -3.99 -3.53
C ASP A 124 5.21 -2.96 -3.96
N PHE A 125 4.74 -2.20 -2.99
CA PHE A 125 3.84 -1.08 -3.19
C PHE A 125 4.54 0.24 -2.86
N PRO A 126 4.35 1.29 -3.66
CA PRO A 126 4.70 2.63 -3.25
C PRO A 126 3.76 3.12 -2.15
N GLU A 127 4.13 4.19 -1.46
CA GLU A 127 3.20 4.91 -0.59
C GLU A 127 1.97 5.35 -1.38
N LYS A 128 0.78 5.11 -0.81
CA LYS A 128 -0.50 5.42 -1.46
C LYS A 128 -1.52 5.96 -0.48
N SER A 129 -2.10 7.10 -0.85
CA SER A 129 -3.20 7.73 -0.12
C SER A 129 -4.54 7.38 -0.76
N TYR A 130 -5.52 7.08 0.08
CA TYR A 130 -6.91 6.80 -0.25
C TYR A 130 -7.77 7.74 0.60
N GLY A 131 -8.13 8.91 0.06
CA GLY A 131 -8.75 9.95 0.85
C GLY A 131 -7.83 10.40 2.00
N ASP A 132 -8.30 10.27 3.21
CA ASP A 132 -7.60 10.62 4.46
C ASP A 132 -6.81 9.46 5.09
N VAL A 133 -6.59 8.36 4.36
CA VAL A 133 -5.81 7.21 4.80
C VAL A 133 -4.62 6.99 3.87
N THR A 134 -3.40 6.93 4.41
CA THR A 134 -2.16 6.74 3.66
C THR A 134 -1.43 5.49 4.13
N PHE A 135 -1.26 4.52 3.23
CA PHE A 135 -0.45 3.33 3.48
C PHE A 135 1.00 3.57 3.08
N PRO A 136 1.97 3.22 3.94
CA PRO A 136 3.38 3.38 3.62
C PRO A 136 3.83 2.46 2.48
N ALA A 137 4.93 2.84 1.84
CA ALA A 137 5.61 1.96 0.89
C ALA A 137 6.12 0.70 1.61
N GLY A 138 6.08 -0.44 0.91
CA GLY A 138 6.57 -1.71 1.44
C GLY A 138 6.09 -2.91 0.66
N SER A 139 6.50 -4.10 1.08
CA SER A 139 6.06 -5.36 0.51
C SER A 139 4.75 -5.78 1.17
N TYR A 140 3.75 -6.14 0.36
CA TYR A 140 2.41 -6.56 0.80
C TYR A 140 1.95 -7.78 0.00
N GLU A 141 1.18 -8.67 0.62
CA GLU A 141 0.45 -9.69 -0.14
C GLU A 141 -0.67 -9.01 -0.93
N ALA A 142 -0.80 -9.35 -2.21
CA ALA A 142 -1.73 -8.68 -3.11
C ALA A 142 -2.33 -9.61 -4.16
N LEU A 143 -3.59 -9.39 -4.49
CA LEU A 143 -4.13 -9.81 -5.77
C LEU A 143 -3.50 -8.92 -6.85
N ARG A 144 -2.81 -9.53 -7.79
CA ARG A 144 -2.14 -8.87 -8.89
C ARG A 144 -2.71 -9.32 -10.22
N ILE A 145 -3.15 -8.37 -11.04
CA ILE A 145 -3.60 -8.64 -12.41
C ILE A 145 -2.63 -7.97 -13.37
N GLN A 146 -2.09 -8.75 -14.29
CA GLN A 146 -1.18 -8.29 -15.33
C GLN A 146 -1.86 -8.40 -16.69
N ILE A 147 -1.85 -7.31 -17.45
CA ILE A 147 -2.41 -7.24 -18.80
C ILE A 147 -1.24 -7.12 -19.78
N GLY A 148 -1.12 -8.06 -20.72
CA GLY A 148 -0.09 -8.06 -21.75
C GLY A 148 1.33 -8.10 -21.17
N GLU A 149 2.18 -7.13 -21.55
CA GLU A 149 3.55 -7.02 -21.08
C GLU A 149 3.70 -6.45 -19.66
N ALA A 150 2.61 -5.92 -19.08
CA ALA A 150 2.56 -5.33 -17.73
C ALA A 150 3.64 -4.26 -17.47
N LYS A 151 3.96 -3.46 -18.49
CA LYS A 151 5.00 -2.41 -18.45
C LYS A 151 4.44 -1.01 -18.20
N GLY A 152 3.12 -0.86 -18.19
CA GLY A 152 2.46 0.42 -17.96
C GLY A 152 2.26 0.73 -16.47
N HIS A 153 1.76 1.93 -16.20
CA HIS A 153 1.45 2.38 -14.85
C HIS A 153 0.39 1.51 -14.20
N ASN A 154 0.60 1.24 -12.91
CA ASN A 154 -0.28 0.43 -12.09
C ASN A 154 -1.45 1.25 -11.53
N TRP A 155 -2.59 0.57 -11.34
CA TRP A 155 -3.63 1.01 -10.43
C TRP A 155 -3.48 0.25 -9.10
N TRP A 156 -3.68 0.94 -7.97
CA TRP A 156 -3.37 0.42 -6.64
C TRP A 156 -4.55 0.55 -5.70
N CYS A 157 -4.85 -0.49 -4.90
CA CYS A 157 -5.90 -0.47 -3.90
C CYS A 157 -5.61 -1.37 -2.68
N VAL A 158 -6.54 -1.32 -1.70
CA VAL A 158 -6.60 -2.23 -0.53
C VAL A 158 -7.89 -3.05 -0.65
N LEU A 159 -7.75 -4.36 -0.82
CA LEU A 159 -8.87 -5.29 -0.96
C LEU A 159 -9.45 -5.68 0.41
N TYR A 160 -8.58 -5.84 1.41
CA TYR A 160 -8.97 -6.04 2.80
C TYR A 160 -8.08 -5.18 3.72
N PRO A 161 -8.64 -4.38 4.63
CA PRO A 161 -10.05 -4.00 4.71
C PRO A 161 -10.54 -3.32 3.43
N ASN A 162 -11.81 -3.50 3.14
CA ASN A 162 -12.38 -3.16 1.84
C ASN A 162 -12.39 -1.65 1.55
N LEU A 163 -11.35 -1.15 0.87
CA LEU A 163 -11.24 0.22 0.38
C LEU A 163 -11.39 0.33 -1.15
N CYS A 164 -11.40 -0.81 -1.87
CA CYS A 164 -11.54 -0.84 -3.33
C CYS A 164 -12.93 -0.42 -3.83
N PHE A 165 -13.96 -0.61 -3.01
CA PHE A 165 -15.37 -0.33 -3.33
C PHE A 165 -15.81 1.08 -2.89
N ILE A 166 -14.83 1.89 -2.48
CA ILE A 166 -15.08 3.29 -2.11
C ILE A 166 -15.01 4.11 -3.39
N ASP A 167 -16.07 4.85 -3.69
CA ASP A 167 -16.12 5.77 -4.81
C ASP A 167 -14.92 6.72 -4.76
N SER A 168 -14.09 6.69 -5.80
CA SER A 168 -12.88 7.52 -5.93
C SER A 168 -13.16 9.03 -5.94
N VAL A 169 -14.43 9.42 -5.90
CA VAL A 169 -14.91 10.80 -5.84
C VAL A 169 -14.93 11.34 -4.40
N GLN A 170 -14.88 10.46 -3.40
CA GLN A 170 -14.90 10.89 -1.99
C GLN A 170 -13.47 11.10 -1.47
N ALA A 171 -13.19 12.33 -1.03
CA ALA A 171 -11.90 12.69 -0.42
C ALA A 171 -11.68 12.10 0.98
N VAL A 172 -12.59 11.26 1.46
CA VAL A 172 -12.60 10.68 2.82
C VAL A 172 -13.03 9.22 2.74
N VAL A 173 -12.29 8.34 3.39
CA VAL A 173 -12.68 6.93 3.55
C VAL A 173 -13.97 6.84 4.35
N PRO A 174 -15.01 6.11 3.89
CA PRO A 174 -16.25 5.93 4.64
C PRO A 174 -16.03 5.35 6.03
N GLU A 175 -16.91 5.71 6.96
CA GLU A 175 -16.84 5.26 8.35
C GLU A 175 -16.78 3.72 8.51
N LYS A 176 -17.40 2.97 7.59
CA LYS A 176 -17.31 1.50 7.57
C LYS A 176 -15.89 1.04 7.35
N GLY A 177 -15.17 1.61 6.36
CA GLY A 177 -13.77 1.28 6.08
C GLY A 177 -12.84 1.70 7.23
N LYS A 178 -13.05 2.87 7.82
CA LYS A 178 -12.29 3.33 9.01
C LYS A 178 -12.49 2.41 10.22
N LYS A 179 -13.70 1.95 10.47
CA LYS A 179 -13.98 0.99 11.54
C LYS A 179 -13.30 -0.35 11.32
N GLN A 180 -13.27 -0.83 10.08
CA GLN A 180 -12.55 -2.04 9.72
C GLN A 180 -11.04 -1.87 9.90
N LEU A 181 -10.46 -0.75 9.43
CA LEU A 181 -9.05 -0.43 9.64
C LEU A 181 -8.70 -0.38 11.13
N LYS A 182 -9.52 0.29 11.94
CA LYS A 182 -9.32 0.37 13.40
C LYS A 182 -9.46 -0.98 14.11
N HIS A 183 -10.12 -1.95 13.50
CA HIS A 183 -10.24 -3.30 14.06
C HIS A 183 -8.99 -4.16 13.80
N VAL A 184 -8.32 -3.94 12.67
CA VAL A 184 -7.17 -4.76 12.24
C VAL A 184 -5.83 -4.11 12.58
N LEU A 185 -5.75 -2.79 12.71
CA LEU A 185 -4.54 -2.06 13.05
C LEU A 185 -4.49 -1.73 14.55
N THR A 186 -3.29 -1.64 15.11
CA THR A 186 -3.10 -1.06 16.44
C THR A 186 -3.45 0.43 16.44
N ASP A 187 -3.72 1.02 17.62
CA ASP A 187 -4.03 2.46 17.70
C ASP A 187 -2.90 3.33 17.11
N ASP A 188 -1.62 2.99 17.39
CA ASP A 188 -0.46 3.71 16.83
C ASP A 188 -0.38 3.61 15.30
N GLU A 189 -0.69 2.45 14.72
CA GLU A 189 -0.70 2.23 13.25
C GLU A 189 -1.89 2.93 12.61
N TYR A 190 -3.05 2.89 13.23
CA TYR A 190 -4.23 3.61 12.76
C TYR A 190 -3.97 5.12 12.73
N ASP A 191 -3.39 5.67 13.80
CA ASP A 191 -2.99 7.07 13.84
C ASP A 191 -1.93 7.39 12.77
N MET A 192 -0.98 6.48 12.52
CA MET A 192 0.04 6.65 11.49
C MET A 192 -0.55 6.75 10.08
N VAL A 193 -1.52 5.89 9.73
CA VAL A 193 -2.13 5.90 8.39
C VAL A 193 -3.18 7.00 8.22
N THR A 194 -3.70 7.59 9.30
CA THR A 194 -4.69 8.67 9.28
C THR A 194 -4.13 10.05 9.62
N ALA A 195 -2.84 10.15 10.01
CA ALA A 195 -2.15 11.41 10.26
C ALA A 195 -1.74 12.06 8.92
N THR A 196 -2.63 12.88 8.38
CA THR A 196 -2.38 13.75 7.20
C THR A 196 -2.26 15.20 7.59
#